data_1e8bcd07786815a16c8b5e1a0c1a00e0
#
_entry.id   1e8bcd07786815a16c8b5e1a0c1a00e0
#
_cell.length_a   1.000
_cell.length_b   1.000
_cell.length_c   1.000
_cell.angle_alpha   90.00
_cell.angle_beta   90.00
_cell.angle_gamma   90.00
#
_symmetry.space_group_name_H-M   'P 1'
#
loop_
_entity.id
_entity.type
_entity.pdbx_description
1 polymer ?
#
loop_
_entity_poly.entity_id
_entity_poly.type
_entity_poly.pdbx_seq_one_letter_code
_entity_poly.pdbx_strand_id
1 'polypeptide(L)'
;MKTGSKLTALSISSILVLSYSSSIVVAAPAYDDSTSASTAVMAPDTFGKEPEPLSDANSTGSSTESSYEANEDVLSYWTPDRIAETTAVDIPEATTSSNYSSQSKATGPEEATEPAKPSLEPVDKAAAALVPEKTEGETRSNPVDNAPATVGKLVLTDSEGKNRHCSASAINTTTKRAIITSGHCAYDRNKGEWARNVVFIPAYDWRNVESGKDSAPFGRWTVSSMRTFNSWIDDGDIQHDVAIMTLNNGGNENKRIVDVVGGYGLMMNYVGDYDATIFGYPSNKENPSGTYSMWSCSGTAYNENFLWFFNTENTIQGCDFGGGASGGPWLSEYDSSSGVGYVRTITTNVARSELVGIEGNVGPFFNGDIKVLKEASEQD
;
A
#
# COMPACT_ATOMS: atom_id res chain seq x y z
N MET A 1 41.11 61.50 52.17
CA MET A 1 41.76 61.76 50.88
C MET A 1 40.75 61.40 49.80
N LYS A 2 40.35 62.42 49.06
CA LYS A 2 39.34 62.37 47.99
C LYS A 2 40.02 62.04 46.65
N THR A 3 39.56 61.06 45.89
CA THR A 3 39.83 60.98 44.46
C THR A 3 38.55 60.78 43.71
N GLY A 4 38.18 61.81 42.95
CA GLY A 4 37.03 61.78 42.08
C GLY A 4 37.28 61.03 40.78
N SER A 5 36.29 60.34 40.34
CA SER A 5 36.23 59.71 39.01
C SER A 5 35.32 60.50 38.09
N LYS A 6 35.85 60.94 36.98
CA LYS A 6 35.10 61.66 35.94
C LYS A 6 34.33 60.66 35.05
N LEU A 7 33.02 60.90 34.97
CA LEU A 7 32.20 60.26 33.93
C LEU A 7 32.43 60.98 32.60
N THR A 8 32.78 60.17 31.58
CA THR A 8 32.78 60.57 30.15
C THR A 8 31.51 60.06 29.50
N ALA A 9 30.68 60.96 29.03
CA ALA A 9 29.49 60.68 28.29
C ALA A 9 29.86 60.29 26.84
N LEU A 10 29.46 59.10 26.41
CA LEU A 10 29.49 58.69 24.99
C LEU A 10 28.13 58.99 24.38
N SER A 11 28.13 59.84 23.36
CA SER A 11 26.98 60.11 22.52
C SER A 11 26.74 58.93 21.56
N ILE A 12 25.55 58.35 21.64
CA ILE A 12 25.12 57.32 20.70
C ILE A 12 24.39 58.03 19.55
N SER A 13 25.01 58.04 18.39
CA SER A 13 24.36 58.45 17.13
C SER A 13 23.47 57.31 16.62
N SER A 14 22.18 57.55 16.63
CA SER A 14 21.18 56.63 16.06
C SER A 14 21.29 56.63 14.54
N ILE A 15 21.77 55.53 13.97
CA ILE A 15 21.72 55.28 12.53
C ILE A 15 20.34 54.64 12.25
N LEU A 16 19.51 55.37 11.55
CA LEU A 16 18.22 54.90 11.03
C LEU A 16 18.51 54.01 9.81
N VAL A 17 18.43 52.70 9.97
CA VAL A 17 18.51 51.76 8.84
C VAL A 17 17.09 51.60 8.30
N LEU A 18 16.84 52.24 7.16
CA LEU A 18 15.65 51.97 6.34
C LEU A 18 15.84 50.61 5.67
N SER A 19 15.17 49.59 6.17
CA SER A 19 15.05 48.30 5.53
C SER A 19 14.00 48.38 4.40
N TYR A 20 14.47 48.48 3.18
CA TYR A 20 13.64 48.19 2.01
C TYR A 20 13.43 46.66 1.94
N SER A 21 12.26 46.19 2.33
CA SER A 21 11.79 44.82 2.03
C SER A 21 11.35 44.81 0.57
N SER A 22 12.27 44.44 -0.30
CA SER A 22 11.91 44.02 -1.66
C SER A 22 11.29 42.62 -1.55
N SER A 23 9.97 42.53 -1.62
CA SER A 23 9.26 41.26 -1.80
C SER A 23 9.63 40.74 -3.20
N ILE A 24 10.58 39.84 -3.23
CA ILE A 24 10.81 39.04 -4.43
C ILE A 24 9.60 38.09 -4.52
N VAL A 25 8.67 38.39 -5.40
CA VAL A 25 7.66 37.43 -5.85
C VAL A 25 8.43 36.43 -6.70
N VAL A 26 8.86 35.33 -6.11
CA VAL A 26 9.31 34.17 -6.85
C VAL A 26 8.07 33.62 -7.49
N ALA A 27 7.88 33.82 -8.79
CA ALA A 27 6.88 33.10 -9.54
C ALA A 27 7.18 31.61 -9.37
N ALA A 28 6.20 30.83 -8.90
CA ALA A 28 6.28 29.40 -8.90
C ALA A 28 6.60 28.95 -10.34
N PRO A 29 7.50 27.98 -10.55
CA PRO A 29 7.75 27.46 -11.87
C PRO A 29 6.43 26.96 -12.45
N ALA A 30 6.15 27.30 -13.69
CA ALA A 30 5.00 26.80 -14.41
C ALA A 30 5.09 25.26 -14.38
N TYR A 31 4.05 24.63 -13.85
CA TYR A 31 3.90 23.19 -13.84
C TYR A 31 3.88 22.72 -15.29
N ASP A 32 4.87 21.93 -15.69
CA ASP A 32 4.89 21.25 -16.97
C ASP A 32 4.01 19.99 -16.84
N ASP A 33 2.80 20.09 -17.36
CA ASP A 33 1.78 19.03 -17.37
C ASP A 33 2.13 17.88 -18.34
N SER A 34 3.38 17.79 -18.81
CA SER A 34 3.79 16.85 -19.86
C SER A 34 4.30 15.49 -19.34
N THR A 35 4.37 15.25 -18.03
CA THR A 35 4.70 13.94 -17.46
C THR A 35 3.49 13.31 -16.79
N SER A 36 2.43 13.02 -17.55
CA SER A 36 1.38 12.14 -17.06
C SER A 36 1.97 10.73 -16.88
N ALA A 37 1.95 10.20 -15.65
CA ALA A 37 2.34 8.83 -15.39
C ALA A 37 1.52 7.89 -16.28
N SER A 38 2.17 7.11 -17.12
CA SER A 38 1.47 6.13 -17.93
C SER A 38 1.28 4.84 -17.13
N THR A 39 0.13 4.21 -17.30
CA THR A 39 -0.22 2.98 -16.60
C THR A 39 -0.43 1.83 -17.59
N ALA A 40 0.02 0.64 -17.22
CA ALA A 40 -0.32 -0.59 -17.93
C ALA A 40 -1.52 -1.26 -17.27
N VAL A 41 -2.36 -1.88 -18.07
CA VAL A 41 -3.53 -2.63 -17.62
C VAL A 41 -3.50 -4.04 -18.17
N MET A 42 -3.86 -5.01 -17.34
CA MET A 42 -4.13 -6.37 -17.78
C MET A 42 -5.57 -6.45 -18.27
N ALA A 43 -5.76 -6.99 -19.47
CA ALA A 43 -7.11 -7.23 -20.02
C ALA A 43 -7.78 -8.40 -19.31
N PRO A 44 -9.13 -8.40 -19.18
CA PRO A 44 -9.88 -9.44 -18.45
C PRO A 44 -9.73 -10.85 -19.00
N ASP A 45 -9.42 -11.00 -20.28
CA ASP A 45 -9.41 -12.29 -20.98
C ASP A 45 -8.25 -13.23 -20.64
N THR A 46 -7.30 -12.78 -19.80
CA THR A 46 -6.14 -13.58 -19.39
C THR A 46 -6.28 -14.26 -18.03
N PHE A 47 -7.41 -14.09 -17.35
CA PHE A 47 -7.69 -14.78 -16.09
C PHE A 47 -8.14 -16.21 -16.32
N GLY A 48 -7.43 -17.18 -15.74
CA GLY A 48 -7.85 -18.57 -15.69
C GLY A 48 -7.47 -19.49 -16.85
N LYS A 49 -6.74 -19.03 -17.88
CA LYS A 49 -6.27 -19.89 -18.98
C LYS A 49 -4.76 -20.05 -18.97
N GLU A 50 -4.29 -21.29 -19.22
CA GLU A 50 -2.91 -21.50 -19.67
C GLU A 50 -2.67 -20.70 -20.97
N PRO A 51 -1.47 -20.13 -21.19
CA PRO A 51 -1.21 -19.35 -22.39
C PRO A 51 -1.25 -20.27 -23.63
N GLU A 52 -2.34 -20.15 -24.39
CA GLU A 52 -2.35 -20.60 -25.77
C GLU A 52 -1.67 -19.60 -26.68
N PRO A 53 -0.91 -20.00 -27.69
CA PRO A 53 -0.26 -19.08 -28.62
C PRO A 53 -1.30 -18.26 -29.36
N LEU A 54 -1.07 -16.93 -29.40
CA LEU A 54 -1.91 -15.93 -30.05
C LEU A 54 -2.24 -16.35 -31.49
N SER A 55 -3.49 -16.69 -31.76
CA SER A 55 -4.08 -16.72 -33.08
C SER A 55 -5.16 -15.64 -33.19
N ASP A 56 -5.14 -14.95 -34.32
CA ASP A 56 -5.80 -13.73 -34.70
C ASP A 56 -7.26 -13.55 -34.24
N ALA A 57 -7.54 -12.33 -33.81
CA ALA A 57 -8.83 -11.83 -33.44
C ALA A 57 -9.87 -11.85 -34.56
N ASN A 58 -11.00 -12.50 -34.32
CA ASN A 58 -12.33 -11.98 -34.69
C ASN A 58 -13.44 -12.86 -34.08
N SER A 59 -14.04 -12.46 -32.96
CA SER A 59 -15.39 -12.87 -32.63
C SER A 59 -16.03 -11.86 -31.67
N THR A 60 -17.00 -11.13 -32.18
CA THR A 60 -18.01 -10.39 -31.41
C THR A 60 -18.95 -11.40 -30.73
N GLY A 61 -18.71 -11.68 -29.46
CA GLY A 61 -19.56 -12.50 -28.60
C GLY A 61 -19.69 -11.88 -27.21
N SER A 62 -20.89 -11.81 -26.71
CA SER A 62 -21.34 -11.22 -25.47
C SER A 62 -20.39 -11.49 -24.27
N SER A 63 -19.83 -10.43 -23.71
CA SER A 63 -18.77 -10.45 -22.69
C SER A 63 -19.23 -10.82 -21.27
N THR A 64 -20.51 -11.08 -21.02
CA THR A 64 -21.09 -11.27 -19.67
C THR A 64 -21.08 -12.73 -19.20
N GLU A 65 -21.25 -13.71 -20.05
CA GLU A 65 -21.20 -15.13 -19.66
C GLU A 65 -19.76 -15.64 -19.46
N SER A 66 -18.82 -15.23 -20.31
CA SER A 66 -17.41 -15.63 -20.23
C SER A 66 -16.73 -15.14 -18.94
N SER A 67 -17.10 -13.98 -18.41
CA SER A 67 -16.52 -13.43 -17.19
C SER A 67 -17.01 -14.14 -15.93
N TYR A 68 -18.25 -14.63 -15.90
CA TYR A 68 -18.82 -15.34 -14.76
C TYR A 68 -18.23 -16.73 -14.59
N GLU A 69 -18.11 -17.51 -15.68
CA GLU A 69 -17.48 -18.84 -15.66
C GLU A 69 -16.01 -18.76 -15.26
N ALA A 70 -15.25 -17.78 -15.78
CA ALA A 70 -13.86 -17.55 -15.38
C ALA A 70 -13.71 -17.23 -13.88
N ASN A 71 -14.67 -16.53 -13.28
CA ASN A 71 -14.65 -16.23 -11.85
C ASN A 71 -14.90 -17.46 -10.98
N GLU A 72 -15.84 -18.34 -11.36
CA GLU A 72 -16.10 -19.58 -10.62
C GLU A 72 -14.91 -20.53 -10.69
N ASP A 73 -14.24 -20.61 -11.84
CA ASP A 73 -13.02 -21.39 -12.01
C ASP A 73 -11.90 -20.92 -11.09
N VAL A 74 -11.68 -19.60 -11.01
CA VAL A 74 -10.68 -19.01 -10.10
C VAL A 74 -11.05 -19.27 -8.63
N LEU A 75 -12.31 -19.11 -8.23
CA LEU A 75 -12.74 -19.38 -6.86
C LEU A 75 -12.63 -20.87 -6.51
N SER A 76 -12.93 -21.77 -7.45
CA SER A 76 -12.81 -23.22 -7.25
C SER A 76 -11.37 -23.69 -7.19
N TYR A 77 -10.46 -23.01 -7.90
CA TYR A 77 -9.03 -23.27 -7.83
C TYR A 77 -8.48 -23.07 -6.41
N TRP A 78 -8.94 -22.01 -5.71
CA TRP A 78 -8.47 -21.68 -4.37
C TRP A 78 -9.24 -22.44 -3.29
N THR A 79 -8.86 -23.69 -3.04
CA THR A 79 -9.34 -24.45 -1.87
C THR A 79 -8.75 -23.86 -0.57
N PRO A 80 -9.37 -24.09 0.60
CA PRO A 80 -8.80 -23.65 1.88
C PRO A 80 -7.35 -24.13 2.08
N ASP A 81 -7.03 -25.37 1.71
CA ASP A 81 -5.69 -25.92 1.82
C ASP A 81 -4.69 -25.17 0.92
N ARG A 82 -5.05 -24.92 -0.34
CA ARG A 82 -4.19 -24.15 -1.25
C ARG A 82 -3.92 -22.74 -0.77
N ILE A 83 -4.92 -22.08 -0.15
CA ILE A 83 -4.76 -20.76 0.44
C ILE A 83 -3.81 -20.82 1.66
N ALA A 84 -3.93 -21.83 2.49
CA ALA A 84 -3.08 -22.02 3.66
C ALA A 84 -1.62 -22.32 3.26
N GLU A 85 -1.42 -23.12 2.19
CA GLU A 85 -0.10 -23.53 1.70
C GLU A 85 0.59 -22.50 0.79
N THR A 86 -0.01 -21.32 0.55
CA THR A 86 0.65 -20.29 -0.26
C THR A 86 1.96 -19.85 0.38
N THR A 87 3.02 -19.75 -0.41
CA THR A 87 4.27 -19.13 0.02
C THR A 87 4.25 -17.62 -0.28
N ALA A 88 5.01 -16.85 0.48
CA ALA A 88 5.11 -15.43 0.25
C ALA A 88 5.71 -15.08 -1.12
N VAL A 89 5.26 -14.01 -1.74
CA VAL A 89 6.07 -13.32 -2.75
C VAL A 89 7.25 -12.70 -2.00
N ASP A 90 8.45 -12.85 -2.56
CA ASP A 90 9.65 -12.29 -1.93
C ASP A 90 9.56 -10.77 -1.91
N ILE A 91 9.93 -10.19 -0.77
CA ILE A 91 10.04 -8.74 -0.64
C ILE A 91 11.43 -8.31 -1.11
N PRO A 92 11.55 -7.40 -2.09
CA PRO A 92 12.84 -6.92 -2.54
C PRO A 92 13.62 -6.25 -1.41
N GLU A 93 14.93 -6.46 -1.35
CA GLU A 93 15.80 -5.66 -0.50
C GLU A 93 16.12 -4.33 -1.19
N ALA A 94 15.88 -3.23 -0.50
CA ALA A 94 16.32 -1.92 -0.95
C ALA A 94 17.86 -1.86 -0.93
N THR A 95 18.47 -1.94 -2.11
CA THR A 95 19.91 -1.81 -2.25
C THR A 95 20.28 -0.37 -2.58
N THR A 96 21.45 0.09 -2.14
CA THR A 96 21.99 1.43 -2.43
C THR A 96 22.18 1.72 -3.92
N SER A 97 22.04 0.71 -4.77
CA SER A 97 22.17 0.79 -6.24
C SER A 97 20.85 0.59 -7.00
N SER A 98 19.72 0.52 -6.31
CA SER A 98 18.41 0.48 -6.99
C SER A 98 18.27 1.73 -7.86
N ASN A 99 17.74 1.57 -9.07
CA ASN A 99 17.49 2.65 -10.00
C ASN A 99 16.37 3.57 -9.44
N TYR A 100 16.78 4.46 -8.53
CA TYR A 100 15.90 5.51 -8.06
C TYR A 100 15.84 6.58 -9.14
N SER A 101 14.78 6.60 -9.91
CA SER A 101 14.51 7.77 -10.72
C SER A 101 14.30 8.94 -9.75
N SER A 102 15.06 9.98 -9.95
CA SER A 102 15.03 11.29 -9.30
C SER A 102 13.81 11.55 -8.39
N GLN A 103 14.05 11.46 -7.07
CA GLN A 103 13.29 12.15 -6.04
C GLN A 103 11.76 12.05 -6.13
N SER A 104 11.18 11.20 -5.31
CA SER A 104 9.76 11.25 -4.96
C SER A 104 9.46 12.60 -4.32
N LYS A 105 9.13 13.57 -5.15
CA LYS A 105 8.68 14.88 -4.72
C LYS A 105 7.18 14.91 -4.83
N ALA A 106 6.56 15.66 -3.93
CA ALA A 106 5.19 16.07 -4.14
C ALA A 106 5.08 16.71 -5.52
N THR A 107 4.16 16.20 -6.34
CA THR A 107 3.91 16.68 -7.70
C THR A 107 2.75 17.69 -7.75
N GLY A 108 2.16 17.98 -6.58
CA GLY A 108 1.01 18.87 -6.44
C GLY A 108 0.72 19.20 -4.97
N PRO A 109 -0.44 19.80 -4.70
CA PRO A 109 -0.89 20.05 -3.34
C PRO A 109 -1.20 18.71 -2.63
N GLU A 110 -1.21 18.74 -1.29
CA GLU A 110 -1.71 17.65 -0.47
C GLU A 110 -3.18 17.36 -0.82
N GLU A 111 -3.50 16.09 -1.08
CA GLU A 111 -4.84 15.66 -1.44
C GLU A 111 -5.16 14.35 -0.71
N ALA A 112 -6.37 14.27 -0.13
CA ALA A 112 -6.89 13.06 0.48
C ALA A 112 -8.24 12.68 -0.13
N THR A 113 -8.46 11.40 -0.38
CA THR A 113 -9.78 10.89 -0.76
C THR A 113 -10.52 10.38 0.48
N GLU A 114 -11.84 10.58 0.52
CA GLU A 114 -12.64 10.18 1.68
C GLU A 114 -12.64 8.66 1.88
N PRO A 115 -12.45 8.15 3.11
CA PRO A 115 -12.63 6.74 3.41
C PRO A 115 -14.12 6.36 3.48
N ALA A 116 -14.42 5.08 3.33
CA ALA A 116 -15.75 4.52 3.52
C ALA A 116 -15.75 3.52 4.68
N LYS A 117 -16.71 3.66 5.59
CA LYS A 117 -16.87 2.73 6.71
C LYS A 117 -17.34 1.36 6.23
N PRO A 118 -16.94 0.27 6.91
CA PRO A 118 -17.57 -1.04 6.72
C PRO A 118 -19.09 -0.95 6.94
N SER A 119 -19.87 -1.65 6.11
CA SER A 119 -21.32 -1.72 6.27
C SER A 119 -21.76 -2.80 7.26
N LEU A 120 -20.92 -3.79 7.46
CA LEU A 120 -21.15 -4.85 8.45
C LEU A 120 -20.58 -4.39 9.79
N GLU A 121 -21.46 -4.29 10.80
CA GLU A 121 -20.99 -4.23 12.18
C GLU A 121 -20.17 -5.49 12.45
N PRO A 122 -18.99 -5.40 13.11
CA PRO A 122 -18.24 -6.58 13.54
C PRO A 122 -19.19 -7.51 14.30
N VAL A 123 -19.18 -8.80 13.96
CA VAL A 123 -20.08 -9.82 14.55
C VAL A 123 -19.91 -9.91 16.09
N ASP A 124 -18.81 -9.40 16.60
CA ASP A 124 -18.56 -9.20 18.02
C ASP A 124 -17.99 -7.80 18.28
N LYS A 125 -18.77 -6.92 18.91
CA LYS A 125 -18.29 -5.60 19.38
C LYS A 125 -17.12 -5.64 20.38
N ALA A 126 -16.74 -6.84 20.83
CA ALA A 126 -15.55 -7.07 21.67
C ALA A 126 -14.24 -7.11 20.87
N ALA A 127 -14.33 -7.06 19.58
CA ALA A 127 -13.26 -7.35 18.64
C ALA A 127 -12.93 -6.15 17.73
N ALA A 128 -13.00 -4.92 18.21
CA ALA A 128 -12.25 -3.83 17.59
C ALA A 128 -10.76 -4.25 17.56
N ALA A 129 -10.12 -4.17 16.38
CA ALA A 129 -8.72 -4.50 16.26
C ALA A 129 -7.96 -3.78 17.38
N LEU A 130 -7.51 -4.51 18.38
CA LEU A 130 -6.69 -3.97 19.45
C LEU A 130 -5.33 -3.66 18.80
N VAL A 131 -5.24 -2.51 18.16
CA VAL A 131 -3.95 -1.92 17.87
C VAL A 131 -3.35 -1.62 19.25
N PRO A 132 -2.19 -2.17 19.59
CA PRO A 132 -1.56 -1.91 20.88
C PRO A 132 -1.44 -0.39 21.03
N GLU A 133 -1.90 0.11 22.18
CA GLU A 133 -1.76 1.52 22.51
C GLU A 133 -0.27 1.89 22.41
N LYS A 134 0.04 2.91 21.62
CA LYS A 134 1.40 3.36 21.36
C LYS A 134 2.07 3.73 22.68
N THR A 135 3.01 2.91 23.12
CA THR A 135 3.96 3.31 24.14
C THR A 135 5.00 4.19 23.45
N GLU A 136 5.13 5.45 23.84
CA GLU A 136 6.11 6.37 23.25
C GLU A 136 7.51 5.72 23.21
N GLY A 137 8.06 5.58 22.00
CA GLY A 137 9.45 5.16 21.77
C GLY A 137 9.65 3.69 21.42
N GLU A 138 8.63 2.82 21.37
CA GLU A 138 8.79 1.43 20.97
C GLU A 138 7.94 1.08 19.75
N THR A 139 8.61 0.77 18.64
CA THR A 139 7.98 0.14 17.47
C THR A 139 7.88 -1.36 17.72
N ARG A 140 6.67 -1.92 17.66
CA ARG A 140 6.44 -3.36 17.90
C ARG A 140 5.55 -3.97 16.84
N SER A 141 5.97 -5.13 16.36
CA SER A 141 5.15 -6.00 15.53
C SER A 141 4.32 -6.93 16.42
N ASN A 142 3.01 -7.00 16.19
CA ASN A 142 2.10 -7.85 16.96
C ASN A 142 1.17 -8.64 16.04
N PRO A 143 0.81 -9.90 16.40
CA PRO A 143 -0.28 -10.59 15.72
C PRO A 143 -1.60 -9.85 15.95
N VAL A 144 -2.47 -9.87 14.96
CA VAL A 144 -3.77 -9.20 15.02
C VAL A 144 -4.84 -10.23 15.35
N ASP A 145 -5.48 -10.08 16.51
CA ASP A 145 -6.56 -10.99 16.91
C ASP A 145 -7.87 -10.70 16.14
N ASN A 146 -8.12 -9.44 15.86
CA ASN A 146 -9.29 -8.99 15.11
C ASN A 146 -8.83 -8.17 13.93
N ALA A 147 -8.67 -8.84 12.80
CA ALA A 147 -8.20 -8.22 11.58
C ALA A 147 -9.18 -7.16 11.08
N PRO A 148 -8.70 -5.94 10.71
CA PRO A 148 -9.55 -4.98 10.04
C PRO A 148 -10.09 -5.58 8.74
N ALA A 149 -11.41 -5.52 8.57
CA ALA A 149 -12.08 -6.10 7.39
C ALA A 149 -11.55 -5.55 6.06
N THR A 150 -11.06 -4.31 6.08
CA THR A 150 -10.55 -3.60 4.90
C THR A 150 -9.19 -4.12 4.41
N VAL A 151 -8.41 -4.80 5.29
CA VAL A 151 -7.11 -5.41 4.95
C VAL A 151 -7.29 -6.90 4.70
N GLY A 152 -6.59 -7.45 3.74
CA GLY A 152 -6.72 -8.87 3.42
C GLY A 152 -5.46 -9.52 2.85
N LYS A 153 -5.49 -10.85 2.81
CA LYS A 153 -4.52 -11.68 2.11
C LYS A 153 -4.85 -11.66 0.62
N LEU A 154 -3.85 -11.38 -0.21
CA LEU A 154 -3.95 -11.45 -1.65
C LEU A 154 -3.27 -12.74 -2.10
N VAL A 155 -4.03 -13.70 -2.61
CA VAL A 155 -3.48 -14.95 -3.15
C VAL A 155 -3.44 -14.90 -4.66
N LEU A 156 -2.39 -15.47 -5.23
CA LEU A 156 -2.11 -15.41 -6.67
C LEU A 156 -1.29 -16.62 -7.11
N THR A 157 -1.31 -16.89 -8.41
CA THR A 157 -0.39 -17.81 -9.07
C THR A 157 0.65 -16.97 -9.82
N ASP A 158 1.93 -17.18 -9.49
CA ASP A 158 3.03 -16.44 -10.10
C ASP A 158 3.33 -16.92 -11.55
N SER A 159 4.29 -16.29 -12.21
CA SER A 159 4.75 -16.63 -13.56
C SER A 159 5.31 -18.05 -13.69
N GLU A 160 5.75 -18.67 -12.59
CA GLU A 160 6.22 -20.05 -12.55
C GLU A 160 5.12 -21.07 -12.23
N GLY A 161 3.87 -20.62 -12.08
CA GLY A 161 2.74 -21.46 -11.70
C GLY A 161 2.66 -21.81 -10.21
N LYS A 162 3.42 -21.14 -9.36
CA LYS A 162 3.42 -21.37 -7.91
C LYS A 162 2.37 -20.52 -7.21
N ASN A 163 1.75 -21.09 -6.20
CA ASN A 163 0.79 -20.39 -5.36
C ASN A 163 1.49 -19.49 -4.35
N ARG A 164 1.27 -18.20 -4.48
CA ARG A 164 1.90 -17.14 -3.68
C ARG A 164 0.88 -16.31 -2.93
N HIS A 165 1.37 -15.53 -1.97
CA HIS A 165 0.56 -14.50 -1.35
C HIS A 165 1.31 -13.19 -1.17
N CYS A 166 0.53 -12.13 -1.15
CA CYS A 166 0.84 -10.78 -0.75
C CYS A 166 -0.21 -10.28 0.24
N SER A 167 -0.13 -9.01 0.57
CA SER A 167 -1.14 -8.24 1.31
C SER A 167 -1.77 -7.20 0.41
N ALA A 168 -2.99 -6.80 0.73
CA ALA A 168 -3.69 -5.72 0.05
C ALA A 168 -4.69 -5.04 0.99
N SER A 169 -5.23 -3.90 0.59
CA SER A 169 -6.36 -3.28 1.28
C SER A 169 -7.36 -2.69 0.31
N ALA A 170 -8.64 -2.70 0.68
CA ALA A 170 -9.67 -2.03 -0.07
C ALA A 170 -9.54 -0.51 0.07
N ILE A 171 -9.67 0.20 -1.04
CA ILE A 171 -9.65 1.66 -1.12
C ILE A 171 -10.99 2.19 -1.62
N ASN A 172 -11.40 3.34 -1.08
CA ASN A 172 -12.67 3.94 -1.47
C ASN A 172 -12.54 4.64 -2.82
N THR A 173 -13.14 4.07 -3.85
CA THR A 173 -13.23 4.59 -5.22
C THR A 173 -14.69 4.83 -5.61
N THR A 174 -14.92 5.52 -6.72
CA THR A 174 -16.29 5.76 -7.24
C THR A 174 -16.97 4.44 -7.60
N THR A 175 -16.21 3.46 -8.10
CA THR A 175 -16.72 2.12 -8.44
C THR A 175 -16.96 1.22 -7.24
N LYS A 176 -16.38 1.53 -6.06
CA LYS A 176 -16.45 0.70 -4.85
C LYS A 176 -15.83 -0.70 -5.00
N ARG A 177 -14.92 -0.90 -5.94
CA ARG A 177 -14.38 -2.21 -6.34
C ARG A 177 -12.86 -2.33 -6.25
N ALA A 178 -12.15 -1.31 -5.79
CA ALA A 178 -10.69 -1.27 -5.87
C ALA A 178 -10.01 -1.75 -4.59
N ILE A 179 -8.89 -2.45 -4.79
CA ILE A 179 -7.87 -2.71 -3.77
C ILE A 179 -6.53 -2.17 -4.24
N ILE A 180 -5.67 -1.82 -3.28
CA ILE A 180 -4.28 -1.40 -3.52
C ILE A 180 -3.31 -2.45 -2.99
N THR A 181 -2.24 -2.71 -3.73
CA THR A 181 -1.15 -3.63 -3.38
C THR A 181 0.15 -3.19 -4.07
N SER A 182 1.25 -3.93 -3.89
CA SER A 182 2.52 -3.66 -4.59
C SER A 182 2.47 -4.06 -6.06
N GLY A 183 3.22 -3.35 -6.89
CA GLY A 183 3.35 -3.65 -8.32
C GLY A 183 3.95 -5.03 -8.57
N HIS A 184 4.96 -5.44 -7.78
CA HIS A 184 5.57 -6.78 -7.90
C HIS A 184 4.63 -7.93 -7.49
N CYS A 185 3.53 -7.66 -6.79
CA CYS A 185 2.47 -8.65 -6.55
C CYS A 185 1.54 -8.81 -7.76
N ALA A 186 1.49 -7.83 -8.64
CA ALA A 186 0.66 -7.84 -9.84
C ALA A 186 1.43 -8.32 -11.09
N TYR A 187 2.71 -7.93 -11.20
CA TYR A 187 3.51 -8.10 -12.41
C TYR A 187 4.94 -8.52 -12.12
N ASP A 188 5.33 -9.68 -12.65
CA ASP A 188 6.71 -10.17 -12.61
C ASP A 188 7.54 -9.51 -13.72
N ARG A 189 8.33 -8.51 -13.38
CA ARG A 189 9.18 -7.80 -14.33
C ARG A 189 10.22 -8.68 -15.00
N ASN A 190 10.75 -9.68 -14.28
CA ASN A 190 11.80 -10.55 -14.81
C ASN A 190 11.29 -11.48 -15.91
N LYS A 191 9.99 -11.80 -15.85
CA LYS A 191 9.33 -12.68 -16.83
C LYS A 191 8.47 -11.90 -17.83
N GLY A 192 8.12 -10.66 -17.52
CA GLY A 192 7.19 -9.88 -18.33
C GLY A 192 5.75 -10.37 -18.24
N GLU A 193 5.34 -10.95 -17.11
CA GLU A 193 4.05 -11.62 -16.96
C GLU A 193 3.24 -11.07 -15.76
N TRP A 194 1.94 -11.00 -15.97
CA TRP A 194 1.00 -10.68 -14.91
C TRP A 194 0.73 -11.91 -14.02
N ALA A 195 0.45 -11.66 -12.75
CA ALA A 195 -0.06 -12.67 -11.83
C ALA A 195 -1.40 -13.23 -12.32
N ARG A 196 -1.67 -14.50 -12.00
CA ARG A 196 -2.90 -15.20 -12.43
C ARG A 196 -3.68 -15.69 -11.21
N ASN A 197 -4.95 -16.05 -11.43
CA ASN A 197 -5.83 -16.59 -10.38
C ASN A 197 -5.87 -15.71 -9.12
N VAL A 198 -5.87 -14.39 -9.30
CA VAL A 198 -5.73 -13.45 -8.18
C VAL A 198 -7.05 -13.33 -7.42
N VAL A 199 -7.00 -13.56 -6.11
CA VAL A 199 -8.14 -13.47 -5.19
C VAL A 199 -7.78 -12.65 -3.96
N PHE A 200 -8.63 -11.71 -3.60
CA PHE A 200 -8.54 -10.96 -2.36
C PHE A 200 -9.44 -11.57 -1.29
N ILE A 201 -8.88 -11.80 -0.11
CA ILE A 201 -9.54 -12.41 1.05
C ILE A 201 -9.45 -11.46 2.24
N PRO A 202 -10.47 -10.61 2.45
CA PRO A 202 -10.52 -9.67 3.57
C PRO A 202 -10.45 -10.39 4.92
N ALA A 203 -9.67 -9.83 5.83
CA ALA A 203 -9.51 -10.35 7.18
C ALA A 203 -9.25 -11.87 7.25
N TYR A 204 -8.48 -12.41 6.28
CA TYR A 204 -8.13 -13.82 6.27
C TYR A 204 -7.63 -14.27 7.65
N ASP A 205 -8.22 -15.31 8.19
CA ASP A 205 -7.86 -15.88 9.50
C ASP A 205 -7.80 -17.40 9.46
N TRP A 206 -6.60 -17.95 9.45
CA TRP A 206 -6.35 -19.39 9.44
C TRP A 206 -6.90 -20.10 10.69
N ARG A 207 -6.98 -19.40 11.85
CA ARG A 207 -7.51 -19.97 13.12
C ARG A 207 -8.95 -20.42 12.97
N ASN A 208 -9.68 -19.83 12.02
CA ASN A 208 -11.03 -20.26 11.70
C ASN A 208 -11.06 -21.69 11.13
N VAL A 209 -10.04 -22.08 10.34
CA VAL A 209 -9.95 -23.44 9.78
C VAL A 209 -9.84 -24.49 10.90
N GLU A 210 -8.97 -24.27 11.88
CA GLU A 210 -8.81 -25.17 13.03
C GLU A 210 -10.08 -25.28 13.88
N SER A 211 -10.86 -24.21 13.94
CA SER A 211 -12.14 -24.19 14.66
C SER A 211 -13.34 -24.66 13.83
N GLY A 212 -13.11 -25.12 12.58
CA GLY A 212 -14.16 -25.55 11.65
C GLY A 212 -14.97 -24.39 11.06
N LYS A 213 -14.46 -23.16 11.13
CA LYS A 213 -15.02 -21.97 10.49
C LYS A 213 -14.31 -21.66 9.17
N ASP A 214 -14.95 -20.85 8.32
CA ASP A 214 -14.31 -20.38 7.09
C ASP A 214 -13.17 -19.42 7.42
N SER A 215 -12.00 -19.62 6.80
CA SER A 215 -10.85 -18.71 6.88
C SER A 215 -11.08 -17.36 6.18
N ALA A 216 -12.14 -17.26 5.39
CA ALA A 216 -12.57 -16.07 4.67
C ALA A 216 -13.88 -15.53 5.25
N PRO A 217 -13.87 -14.85 6.41
CA PRO A 217 -15.08 -14.47 7.15
C PRO A 217 -16.04 -13.59 6.35
N PHE A 218 -15.52 -12.79 5.42
CA PHE A 218 -16.31 -11.95 4.52
C PHE A 218 -16.50 -12.57 3.12
N GLY A 219 -15.92 -13.77 2.88
CA GLY A 219 -15.85 -14.39 1.57
C GLY A 219 -14.64 -13.94 0.74
N ARG A 220 -14.71 -14.11 -0.57
CA ARG A 220 -13.59 -13.96 -1.50
C ARG A 220 -13.99 -13.12 -2.69
N TRP A 221 -13.09 -12.31 -3.20
CA TRP A 221 -13.28 -11.48 -4.39
C TRP A 221 -12.22 -11.80 -5.43
N THR A 222 -12.64 -12.16 -6.63
CA THR A 222 -11.75 -12.32 -7.78
C THR A 222 -11.41 -10.97 -8.38
N VAL A 223 -10.23 -10.87 -9.00
CA VAL A 223 -9.79 -9.66 -9.69
C VAL A 223 -10.35 -9.67 -11.12
N SER A 224 -10.89 -8.53 -11.58
CA SER A 224 -11.32 -8.32 -12.97
C SER A 224 -10.27 -7.61 -13.81
N SER A 225 -9.49 -6.70 -13.23
CA SER A 225 -8.38 -6.06 -13.91
C SER A 225 -7.27 -5.67 -12.92
N MET A 226 -6.05 -5.55 -13.42
CA MET A 226 -4.88 -5.10 -12.67
C MET A 226 -4.20 -3.98 -13.42
N ARG A 227 -3.75 -2.97 -12.67
CA ARG A 227 -3.03 -1.82 -13.20
C ARG A 227 -1.81 -1.52 -12.36
N THR A 228 -0.70 -1.21 -13.02
CA THR A 228 0.52 -0.68 -12.40
C THR A 228 1.15 0.34 -13.33
N PHE A 229 2.19 1.01 -12.88
CA PHE A 229 2.88 2.02 -13.67
C PHE A 229 3.80 1.37 -14.74
N ASN A 230 3.88 1.98 -15.92
CA ASN A 230 4.81 1.54 -16.96
C ASN A 230 6.28 1.67 -16.48
N SER A 231 6.61 2.70 -15.72
CA SER A 231 7.95 2.87 -15.14
C SER A 231 8.32 1.75 -14.17
N TRP A 232 7.34 1.14 -13.48
CA TRP A 232 7.57 -0.10 -12.73
C TRP A 232 7.89 -1.25 -13.70
N ILE A 233 7.09 -1.44 -14.73
CA ILE A 233 7.25 -2.52 -15.71
C ILE A 233 8.58 -2.41 -16.45
N ASP A 234 8.86 -1.26 -17.04
CA ASP A 234 9.97 -1.05 -17.96
C ASP A 234 11.30 -0.81 -17.22
N ASP A 235 11.28 0.07 -16.21
CA ASP A 235 12.49 0.57 -15.57
C ASP A 235 12.75 -0.04 -14.18
N GLY A 236 11.73 -0.62 -13.53
CA GLY A 236 11.78 -1.09 -12.14
C GLY A 236 11.86 0.05 -11.15
N ASP A 237 11.19 1.14 -11.48
CA ASP A 237 11.10 2.28 -10.59
C ASP A 237 10.34 1.89 -9.31
N ILE A 238 11.09 1.73 -8.24
CA ILE A 238 10.53 1.28 -6.95
C ILE A 238 9.57 2.28 -6.33
N GLN A 239 9.61 3.56 -6.75
CA GLN A 239 8.62 4.56 -6.35
C GLN A 239 7.25 4.29 -6.98
N HIS A 240 7.23 3.54 -8.06
CA HIS A 240 6.05 3.11 -8.77
C HIS A 240 5.75 1.61 -8.61
N ASP A 241 6.36 0.94 -7.62
CA ASP A 241 6.01 -0.43 -7.23
C ASP A 241 4.66 -0.49 -6.50
N VAL A 242 3.62 -0.02 -7.20
CA VAL A 242 2.24 0.09 -6.73
C VAL A 242 1.30 -0.46 -7.79
N ALA A 243 0.32 -1.24 -7.36
CA ALA A 243 -0.77 -1.69 -8.23
C ALA A 243 -2.14 -1.40 -7.60
N ILE A 244 -3.11 -1.07 -8.45
CA ILE A 244 -4.53 -1.04 -8.09
C ILE A 244 -5.23 -2.11 -8.92
N MET A 245 -6.01 -2.93 -8.24
CA MET A 245 -6.78 -4.01 -8.86
C MET A 245 -8.27 -3.73 -8.69
N THR A 246 -9.02 -3.90 -9.77
CA THR A 246 -10.47 -3.85 -9.76
C THR A 246 -11.02 -5.25 -9.53
N LEU A 247 -12.00 -5.37 -8.65
CA LEU A 247 -12.58 -6.64 -8.24
C LEU A 247 -13.95 -6.84 -8.90
N ASN A 248 -14.27 -8.09 -9.18
CA ASN A 248 -15.64 -8.49 -9.46
C ASN A 248 -16.51 -8.35 -8.20
N ASN A 249 -17.83 -8.41 -8.35
CA ASN A 249 -18.67 -8.64 -7.18
C ASN A 249 -18.32 -10.00 -6.58
N GLY A 250 -18.35 -10.08 -5.25
CA GLY A 250 -17.92 -11.27 -4.55
C GLY A 250 -18.36 -11.27 -3.09
N GLY A 251 -17.62 -12.03 -2.28
CA GLY A 251 -17.96 -12.20 -0.88
C GLY A 251 -19.19 -13.07 -0.67
N ASN A 252 -19.61 -13.20 0.59
CA ASN A 252 -20.76 -14.04 0.96
C ASN A 252 -22.10 -13.56 0.36
N GLU A 253 -22.19 -12.28 -0.03
CA GLU A 253 -23.41 -11.64 -0.53
C GLU A 253 -23.32 -11.21 -1.99
N ASN A 254 -22.24 -11.57 -2.71
CA ASN A 254 -21.99 -11.17 -4.10
C ASN A 254 -22.08 -9.65 -4.31
N LYS A 255 -21.39 -8.88 -3.47
CA LYS A 255 -21.40 -7.41 -3.47
C LYS A 255 -20.04 -6.84 -3.87
N ARG A 256 -20.02 -5.53 -4.14
CA ARG A 256 -18.76 -4.78 -4.30
C ARG A 256 -18.01 -4.76 -2.97
N ILE A 257 -16.68 -4.84 -3.03
CA ILE A 257 -15.84 -4.99 -1.83
C ILE A 257 -16.07 -3.87 -0.81
N VAL A 258 -16.07 -2.60 -1.25
CA VAL A 258 -16.20 -1.44 -0.35
C VAL A 258 -17.58 -1.38 0.32
N ASP A 259 -18.63 -1.88 -0.33
CA ASP A 259 -19.96 -1.94 0.26
C ASP A 259 -20.06 -2.95 1.41
N VAL A 260 -19.09 -3.86 1.53
CA VAL A 260 -19.04 -4.89 2.59
C VAL A 260 -18.03 -4.52 3.66
N VAL A 261 -16.77 -4.34 3.28
CA VAL A 261 -15.65 -4.22 4.22
C VAL A 261 -15.20 -2.77 4.44
N GLY A 262 -15.83 -1.81 3.79
CA GLY A 262 -15.36 -0.44 3.75
C GLY A 262 -14.17 -0.26 2.81
N GLY A 263 -13.58 0.92 2.83
CA GLY A 263 -12.40 1.24 2.02
C GLY A 263 -11.65 2.41 2.62
N TYR A 264 -10.35 2.33 2.66
CA TYR A 264 -9.50 3.43 3.11
C TYR A 264 -9.51 4.58 2.11
N GLY A 265 -9.32 5.80 2.61
CA GLY A 265 -8.92 6.93 1.79
C GLY A 265 -7.47 6.77 1.33
N LEU A 266 -7.07 7.55 0.33
CA LEU A 266 -5.67 7.70 -0.09
C LEU A 266 -5.20 9.09 0.27
N MET A 267 -4.00 9.22 0.82
CA MET A 267 -3.29 10.50 1.00
C MET A 267 -2.15 10.59 -0.01
N MET A 268 -2.10 11.70 -0.76
CA MET A 268 -1.13 11.95 -1.81
C MET A 268 -0.46 13.31 -1.60
N ASN A 269 0.83 13.40 -1.90
CA ASN A 269 1.65 14.61 -1.75
C ASN A 269 1.86 15.09 -0.29
N TYR A 270 1.52 14.29 0.69
CA TYR A 270 1.75 14.61 2.10
C TYR A 270 3.21 14.38 2.46
N VAL A 271 3.94 15.46 2.71
CA VAL A 271 5.34 15.43 3.15
C VAL A 271 5.44 15.42 4.69
N GLY A 272 6.61 15.03 5.18
CA GLY A 272 6.91 14.99 6.61
C GLY A 272 6.53 13.69 7.30
N ASP A 273 7.09 13.53 8.50
CA ASP A 273 6.91 12.34 9.32
C ASP A 273 5.47 12.21 9.83
N TYR A 274 5.04 10.97 10.06
CA TYR A 274 3.69 10.71 10.55
C TYR A 274 3.62 9.43 11.37
N ASP A 275 2.64 9.35 12.24
CA ASP A 275 2.31 8.12 12.95
C ASP A 275 1.60 7.16 11.98
N ALA A 276 2.19 5.98 11.81
CA ALA A 276 1.67 4.94 10.93
C ALA A 276 1.29 3.69 11.71
N THR A 277 0.19 3.06 11.29
CA THR A 277 -0.11 1.68 11.62
C THR A 277 -0.06 0.87 10.33
N ILE A 278 0.82 -0.12 10.28
CA ILE A 278 0.95 -1.00 9.11
C ILE A 278 0.33 -2.36 9.40
N PHE A 279 -0.26 -2.96 8.38
CA PHE A 279 -0.83 -4.30 8.42
C PHE A 279 -0.31 -5.16 7.27
N GLY A 280 -0.22 -6.48 7.49
CA GLY A 280 0.16 -7.42 6.44
C GLY A 280 0.18 -8.86 6.89
N TYR A 281 0.53 -9.76 5.96
CA TYR A 281 0.69 -11.20 6.17
C TYR A 281 2.15 -11.63 5.95
N PRO A 282 3.08 -11.21 6.84
CA PRO A 282 4.50 -11.46 6.68
C PRO A 282 4.89 -12.92 6.93
N SER A 283 5.72 -13.49 6.07
CA SER A 283 6.17 -14.87 6.14
C SER A 283 7.16 -15.16 7.27
N ASN A 284 7.87 -14.13 7.73
CA ASN A 284 8.79 -14.25 8.87
C ASN A 284 8.08 -14.17 10.23
N LYS A 285 6.76 -14.12 10.24
CA LYS A 285 5.90 -14.09 11.41
C LYS A 285 4.91 -15.26 11.39
N GLU A 286 5.43 -16.45 11.17
CA GLU A 286 4.63 -17.68 11.20
C GLU A 286 4.02 -17.93 12.58
N ASN A 287 2.80 -18.45 12.58
CA ASN A 287 2.20 -19.00 13.79
C ASN A 287 2.68 -20.46 14.00
N PRO A 288 2.39 -21.09 15.16
CA PRO A 288 2.78 -22.46 15.44
C PRO A 288 2.29 -23.52 14.43
N SER A 289 1.24 -23.21 13.66
CA SER A 289 0.70 -24.10 12.63
C SER A 289 1.38 -23.93 11.25
N GLY A 290 2.38 -23.05 11.12
CA GLY A 290 3.08 -22.78 9.85
C GLY A 290 2.28 -21.98 8.84
N THR A 291 1.13 -21.42 9.22
CA THR A 291 0.31 -20.56 8.36
C THR A 291 0.52 -19.09 8.70
N TYR A 292 0.33 -18.19 7.74
CA TYR A 292 0.56 -16.77 7.93
C TYR A 292 -0.74 -16.07 8.36
N SER A 293 -0.69 -15.45 9.53
CA SER A 293 -1.77 -14.59 10.04
C SER A 293 -1.47 -13.12 9.77
N MET A 294 -2.48 -12.28 9.95
CA MET A 294 -2.27 -10.83 9.88
C MET A 294 -1.45 -10.34 11.08
N TRP A 295 -0.49 -9.47 10.80
CA TRP A 295 0.30 -8.76 11.79
C TRP A 295 0.10 -7.26 11.62
N SER A 296 0.25 -6.54 12.72
CA SER A 296 0.32 -5.07 12.73
C SER A 296 1.62 -4.60 13.34
N CYS A 297 2.06 -3.43 12.93
CA CYS A 297 3.16 -2.72 13.55
C CYS A 297 2.83 -1.22 13.54
N SER A 298 3.08 -0.53 14.63
CA SER A 298 2.84 0.91 14.74
C SER A 298 4.11 1.64 15.12
N GLY A 299 4.31 2.82 14.55
CA GLY A 299 5.48 3.65 14.82
C GLY A 299 5.45 4.93 14.02
N THR A 300 6.51 5.73 14.12
CA THR A 300 6.67 6.91 13.26
C THR A 300 7.25 6.47 11.92
N ALA A 301 6.55 6.77 10.85
CA ALA A 301 7.05 6.66 9.50
C ALA A 301 7.75 7.96 9.12
N TYR A 302 8.98 7.84 8.65
CA TYR A 302 9.84 8.95 8.23
C TYR A 302 9.75 9.09 6.71
N ASN A 303 9.49 10.30 6.25
CA ASN A 303 9.32 10.64 4.85
C ASN A 303 10.44 11.57 4.34
N GLU A 304 11.29 12.08 5.21
CA GLU A 304 12.42 12.91 4.86
C GLU A 304 13.71 12.14 5.09
N ASN A 305 14.67 12.24 4.16
CA ASN A 305 16.07 11.80 4.19
C ASN A 305 16.59 11.30 5.56
N PHE A 306 15.97 10.27 6.11
CA PHE A 306 16.34 9.74 7.43
C PHE A 306 17.78 9.27 7.46
N LEU A 307 18.26 8.76 6.33
CA LEU A 307 19.65 8.55 6.04
C LEU A 307 19.86 9.01 4.60
N TRP A 308 20.75 9.93 4.39
CA TRP A 308 21.14 10.50 3.09
C TRP A 308 21.46 9.47 1.97
N PHE A 309 21.20 8.20 2.24
CA PHE A 309 21.25 7.07 1.31
C PHE A 309 19.88 6.66 0.75
N PHE A 310 18.76 7.03 1.40
CA PHE A 310 17.40 6.64 1.00
C PHE A 310 16.62 7.91 0.67
N ASN A 311 16.61 8.26 -0.61
CA ASN A 311 15.87 9.43 -1.07
C ASN A 311 14.37 9.12 -1.10
N THR A 312 13.58 9.81 -0.27
CA THR A 312 12.15 10.07 -0.45
C THR A 312 11.18 8.89 -0.39
N GLU A 313 11.55 7.80 0.25
CA GLU A 313 10.62 6.72 0.58
C GLU A 313 10.11 6.88 2.00
N ASN A 314 8.93 6.31 2.28
CA ASN A 314 8.49 6.16 3.65
C ASN A 314 9.25 5.01 4.29
N THR A 315 9.85 5.24 5.44
CA THR A 315 10.57 4.21 6.20
C THR A 315 10.03 4.15 7.62
N ILE A 316 9.71 2.95 8.11
CA ILE A 316 9.35 2.72 9.50
C ILE A 316 10.34 1.74 10.10
N GLN A 317 11.09 2.21 11.11
CA GLN A 317 12.09 1.39 11.80
C GLN A 317 11.46 0.48 12.84
N GLY A 318 12.04 -0.70 13.02
CA GLY A 318 11.59 -1.67 14.00
C GLY A 318 10.36 -2.47 13.58
N CYS A 319 9.69 -2.11 12.47
CA CYS A 319 8.78 -3.00 11.76
C CYS A 319 9.61 -3.87 10.82
N ASP A 320 9.58 -5.17 11.03
CA ASP A 320 10.43 -6.15 10.38
C ASP A 320 9.61 -7.17 9.57
N PHE A 321 8.60 -6.70 8.86
CA PHE A 321 7.75 -7.56 8.03
C PHE A 321 8.53 -8.07 6.82
N GLY A 322 8.59 -9.38 6.66
CA GLY A 322 9.19 -10.07 5.53
C GLY A 322 8.25 -10.22 4.34
N GLY A 323 8.63 -11.10 3.39
CA GLY A 323 7.85 -11.43 2.22
C GLY A 323 6.40 -11.76 2.56
N GLY A 324 5.47 -11.48 1.64
CA GLY A 324 4.03 -11.61 1.86
C GLY A 324 3.37 -10.38 2.50
N ALA A 325 4.12 -9.53 3.23
CA ALA A 325 3.62 -8.23 3.69
C ALA A 325 3.50 -7.19 2.57
N SER A 326 4.11 -7.45 1.43
CA SER A 326 4.05 -6.62 0.23
C SER A 326 2.62 -6.20 -0.11
N GLY A 327 2.40 -4.90 -0.33
CA GLY A 327 1.07 -4.32 -0.58
C GLY A 327 0.25 -4.04 0.66
N GLY A 328 0.71 -4.44 1.85
CA GLY A 328 0.06 -4.11 3.12
C GLY A 328 0.03 -2.59 3.35
N PRO A 329 -1.11 -2.03 3.78
CA PRO A 329 -1.28 -0.58 3.91
C PRO A 329 -0.51 -0.01 5.11
N TRP A 330 0.02 1.21 4.94
CA TRP A 330 0.48 2.06 6.03
C TRP A 330 -0.57 3.14 6.24
N LEU A 331 -1.26 3.04 7.37
CA LEU A 331 -2.40 3.89 7.67
C LEU A 331 -1.97 5.08 8.53
N SER A 332 -2.29 6.27 8.05
CA SER A 332 -2.35 7.51 8.83
C SER A 332 -3.76 7.73 9.35
N GLU A 333 -3.90 8.37 10.49
CA GLU A 333 -5.19 8.69 11.11
C GLU A 333 -6.12 7.46 11.26
N TYR A 334 -5.52 6.30 11.55
CA TYR A 334 -6.29 5.06 11.69
C TYR A 334 -7.08 5.04 12.99
N ASP A 335 -8.40 4.96 12.87
CA ASP A 335 -9.31 4.74 14.00
C ASP A 335 -9.78 3.27 14.01
N SER A 336 -9.23 2.50 14.93
CA SER A 336 -9.57 1.08 15.08
C SER A 336 -11.03 0.84 15.48
N SER A 337 -11.71 1.83 16.08
CA SER A 337 -13.09 1.71 16.50
C SER A 337 -14.08 1.80 15.35
N SER A 338 -13.74 2.55 14.33
CA SER A 338 -14.55 2.72 13.11
C SER A 338 -14.00 1.95 11.90
N GLY A 339 -12.76 1.45 11.98
CA GLY A 339 -12.08 0.78 10.89
C GLY A 339 -11.72 1.70 9.72
N VAL A 340 -11.72 3.04 9.92
CA VAL A 340 -11.36 4.02 8.89
C VAL A 340 -9.94 4.54 9.08
N GLY A 341 -9.36 5.02 8.00
CA GLY A 341 -8.02 5.59 7.95
C GLY A 341 -7.63 5.92 6.50
N TYR A 342 -6.42 6.39 6.33
CA TYR A 342 -5.90 6.78 5.03
C TYR A 342 -4.62 6.00 4.71
N VAL A 343 -4.58 5.35 3.55
CA VAL A 343 -3.34 4.75 3.03
C VAL A 343 -2.43 5.86 2.55
N ARG A 344 -1.29 6.01 3.19
CA ARG A 344 -0.28 6.99 2.83
C ARG A 344 0.89 6.36 2.08
N THR A 345 1.06 5.06 2.22
CA THR A 345 1.92 4.18 1.43
C THR A 345 1.56 2.72 1.67
N ILE A 346 2.28 1.83 1.02
CA ILE A 346 2.17 0.38 1.18
C ILE A 346 3.56 -0.23 1.41
N THR A 347 3.64 -1.38 2.02
CA THR A 347 4.91 -2.12 2.15
C THR A 347 5.37 -2.62 0.77
N THR A 348 6.55 -2.23 0.32
CA THR A 348 7.15 -2.74 -0.91
C THR A 348 8.52 -3.37 -0.69
N ASN A 349 9.30 -2.84 0.23
CA ASN A 349 10.69 -3.26 0.43
C ASN A 349 11.04 -3.38 1.92
N VAL A 350 12.18 -4.02 2.18
CA VAL A 350 12.88 -4.00 3.49
C VAL A 350 14.17 -3.23 3.34
N ALA A 351 14.42 -2.31 4.25
CA ALA A 351 15.72 -1.67 4.39
C ALA A 351 16.50 -2.37 5.50
N ARG A 352 17.72 -2.82 5.18
CA ARG A 352 18.66 -3.36 6.14
C ARG A 352 20.00 -2.65 6.01
N SER A 353 20.52 -2.16 7.11
CA SER A 353 21.85 -1.59 7.17
C SER A 353 22.61 -2.21 8.35
N GLU A 354 23.49 -3.15 8.08
CA GLU A 354 24.37 -3.75 9.08
C GLU A 354 25.32 -2.72 9.71
N LEU A 355 25.69 -1.67 8.96
CA LEU A 355 26.62 -0.64 9.41
C LEU A 355 26.08 0.21 10.57
N VAL A 356 24.76 0.41 10.61
CA VAL A 356 24.09 1.25 11.62
C VAL A 356 23.05 0.49 12.41
N GLY A 357 22.89 -0.83 12.17
CA GLY A 357 21.95 -1.68 12.90
C GLY A 357 20.48 -1.32 12.68
N ILE A 358 20.15 -0.80 11.50
CA ILE A 358 18.77 -0.40 11.17
C ILE A 358 18.14 -1.48 10.31
N GLU A 359 16.99 -1.94 10.76
CA GLU A 359 16.08 -2.78 10.00
C GLU A 359 14.68 -2.14 10.05
N GLY A 360 14.01 -2.09 8.90
CA GLY A 360 12.68 -1.51 8.81
C GLY A 360 11.99 -1.82 7.49
N ASN A 361 10.70 -1.56 7.45
CA ASN A 361 9.94 -1.64 6.21
C ASN A 361 9.99 -0.30 5.46
N VAL A 362 9.85 -0.40 4.14
CA VAL A 362 9.93 0.72 3.21
C VAL A 362 8.72 0.67 2.28
N GLY A 363 8.20 1.86 1.95
CA GLY A 363 7.13 2.04 0.97
C GLY A 363 7.31 3.30 0.15
N PRO A 364 6.82 3.33 -1.10
CA PRO A 364 6.95 4.46 -2.00
C PRO A 364 6.28 5.73 -1.43
N PHE A 365 6.75 6.87 -1.83
CA PHE A 365 6.05 8.11 -1.54
C PHE A 365 4.85 8.27 -2.48
N PHE A 366 3.65 8.38 -1.94
CA PHE A 366 2.46 8.61 -2.73
C PHE A 366 2.38 10.08 -3.17
N ASN A 367 2.82 10.34 -4.39
CA ASN A 367 2.67 11.62 -5.07
C ASN A 367 1.38 11.66 -5.90
N GLY A 368 1.22 12.68 -6.75
CA GLY A 368 0.03 12.82 -7.61
C GLY A 368 -0.16 11.71 -8.64
N ASP A 369 0.87 10.90 -8.93
CA ASP A 369 0.78 9.80 -9.90
C ASP A 369 -0.17 8.69 -9.41
N ILE A 370 -0.26 8.50 -8.07
CA ILE A 370 -1.23 7.57 -7.48
C ILE A 370 -2.68 7.94 -7.85
N LYS A 371 -2.97 9.23 -8.00
CA LYS A 371 -4.28 9.69 -8.47
C LYS A 371 -4.57 9.19 -9.88
N VAL A 372 -3.58 9.27 -10.78
CA VAL A 372 -3.70 8.77 -12.15
C VAL A 372 -4.01 7.27 -12.16
N LEU A 373 -3.27 6.49 -11.36
CA LEU A 373 -3.51 5.05 -11.23
C LEU A 373 -4.91 4.74 -10.69
N LYS A 374 -5.36 5.48 -9.67
CA LYS A 374 -6.70 5.35 -9.09
C LYS A 374 -7.79 5.69 -10.12
N GLU A 375 -7.69 6.83 -10.78
CA GLU A 375 -8.68 7.28 -11.78
C GLU A 375 -8.76 6.31 -12.97
N ALA A 376 -7.63 5.75 -13.40
CA ALA A 376 -7.60 4.71 -14.43
C ALA A 376 -8.35 3.45 -13.97
N SER A 377 -8.27 3.06 -12.70
CA SER A 377 -9.00 1.90 -12.15
C SER A 377 -10.50 2.14 -12.02
N GLU A 378 -10.96 3.39 -12.06
CA GLU A 378 -12.38 3.76 -11.97
C GLU A 378 -13.10 3.73 -13.32
N GLN A 379 -12.38 3.42 -14.40
CA GLN A 379 -12.93 3.33 -15.76
C GLN A 379 -13.38 1.92 -16.15
N ASP A 380 -13.14 0.93 -15.27
CA ASP A 380 -13.48 -0.50 -15.47
C ASP A 380 -14.93 -0.84 -15.06
#